data_cf4b4b8b5f2ae2402f0381554e6a604d
#
_entry.id   cf4b4b8b5f2ae2402f0381554e6a604d
#
_cell.length_a   1.000
_cell.length_b   1.000
_cell.length_c   1.000
_cell.angle_alpha   90.00
_cell.angle_beta   90.00
_cell.angle_gamma   90.00
#
_symmetry.space_group_name_H-M   'P 1'
#
loop_
_entity.id
_entity.type
_entity.pdbx_description
1 polymer ?
#
loop_
_entity_poly.entity_id
_entity_poly.type
_entity_poly.pdbx_seq_one_letter_code
_entity_poly.pdbx_strand_id
1 'polypeptide(L)'
;IINIYNIVAVIALLKEFGLNYEQINTSLAKLKIVETRFSDEIYNGVRIVTHLAKGMNPIACSRAFDYARKEPGNKAAIVIVDDLHEEKFGSENTSWQYDTDYEFLNDPSIKQVIVAGPRYLDAKVRLLMAGVPNEKIVCKKDEIEATQGLNLNNIDSVFILHDLYSIEETKNIKNAVKQLIDKKGNESNEN
;
A
#
# COMPACT_ATOMS: atom_id res chain seq x y z
N ILE A 1 3.56 15.32 0.11
CA ILE A 1 2.16 15.81 0.21
C ILE A 1 1.45 15.40 -1.07
N ILE A 2 0.59 14.38 -0.98
CA ILE A 2 -0.03 13.73 -2.15
C ILE A 2 -1.13 14.59 -2.78
N ASN A 3 -1.76 15.49 -2.00
CA ASN A 3 -2.93 16.27 -2.43
C ASN A 3 -2.71 17.78 -2.47
N ILE A 4 -1.50 18.24 -2.76
CA ILE A 4 -1.17 19.67 -2.71
C ILE A 4 -2.08 20.52 -3.62
N TYR A 5 -2.38 20.04 -4.83
CA TYR A 5 -3.25 20.76 -5.77
C TYR A 5 -4.68 20.86 -5.26
N ASN A 6 -5.21 19.81 -4.63
CA ASN A 6 -6.53 19.83 -4.03
C ASN A 6 -6.58 20.79 -2.85
N ILE A 7 -5.53 20.81 -2.03
CA ILE A 7 -5.43 21.74 -0.89
C ILE A 7 -5.38 23.19 -1.39
N VAL A 8 -4.57 23.47 -2.40
CA VAL A 8 -4.48 24.81 -3.01
C VAL A 8 -5.82 25.25 -3.59
N ALA A 9 -6.51 24.38 -4.32
CA ALA A 9 -7.83 24.66 -4.86
C ALA A 9 -8.87 24.96 -3.75
N VAL A 10 -8.85 24.15 -2.68
CA VAL A 10 -9.74 24.37 -1.52
C VAL A 10 -9.42 25.71 -0.84
N ILE A 11 -8.14 26.03 -0.63
CA ILE A 11 -7.73 27.32 -0.04
C ILE A 11 -8.19 28.48 -0.90
N ALA A 12 -7.99 28.40 -2.22
CA ALA A 12 -8.44 29.43 -3.15
C ALA A 12 -9.96 29.64 -3.06
N LEU A 13 -10.74 28.55 -3.09
CA LEU A 13 -12.19 28.61 -2.97
C LEU A 13 -12.64 29.23 -1.64
N LEU A 14 -12.05 28.81 -0.51
CA LEU A 14 -12.39 29.33 0.80
C LEU A 14 -12.05 30.82 0.93
N LYS A 15 -11.00 31.29 0.26
CA LYS A 15 -10.68 32.73 0.17
C LYS A 15 -11.76 33.51 -0.55
N GLU A 16 -12.29 32.98 -1.66
CA GLU A 16 -13.41 33.61 -2.38
C GLU A 16 -14.70 33.66 -1.53
N PHE A 17 -14.89 32.72 -0.62
CA PHE A 17 -15.97 32.73 0.38
C PHE A 17 -15.69 33.66 1.56
N GLY A 18 -14.60 34.43 1.54
CA GLY A 18 -14.30 35.47 2.54
C GLY A 18 -13.58 34.96 3.79
N LEU A 19 -13.16 33.68 3.86
CA LEU A 19 -12.38 33.20 4.99
C LEU A 19 -10.94 33.75 4.93
N ASN A 20 -10.41 34.14 6.10
CA ASN A 20 -9.01 34.54 6.18
C ASN A 20 -8.08 33.27 6.33
N TYR A 21 -6.78 33.48 6.13
CA TYR A 21 -5.80 32.37 6.18
C TYR A 21 -5.71 31.70 7.56
N GLU A 22 -5.94 32.43 8.63
CA GLU A 22 -5.89 31.87 9.99
C GLU A 22 -7.06 30.91 10.22
N GLN A 23 -8.27 31.28 9.80
CA GLN A 23 -9.45 30.42 9.86
C GLN A 23 -9.26 29.14 9.01
N ILE A 24 -8.74 29.29 7.80
CA ILE A 24 -8.45 28.17 6.89
C ILE A 24 -7.41 27.24 7.52
N ASN A 25 -6.30 27.78 8.03
CA ASN A 25 -5.21 27.02 8.62
C ASN A 25 -5.68 26.25 9.87
N THR A 26 -6.45 26.91 10.74
CA THR A 26 -7.01 26.29 11.94
C THR A 26 -7.96 25.14 11.59
N SER A 27 -8.72 25.26 10.51
CA SER A 27 -9.63 24.22 10.05
C SER A 27 -8.88 23.07 9.41
N LEU A 28 -7.89 23.35 8.55
CA LEU A 28 -7.07 22.32 7.91
C LEU A 28 -6.25 21.52 8.92
N ALA A 29 -5.73 22.16 9.98
CA ALA A 29 -4.98 21.48 11.03
C ALA A 29 -5.81 20.44 11.84
N LYS A 30 -7.13 20.56 11.81
CA LYS A 30 -8.05 19.64 12.47
C LYS A 30 -8.44 18.43 11.59
N LEU A 31 -8.13 18.49 10.29
CA LEU A 31 -8.47 17.41 9.37
C LEU A 31 -7.60 16.19 9.65
N LYS A 32 -8.26 15.04 9.76
CA LYS A 32 -7.59 13.74 9.80
C LYS A 32 -7.65 13.09 8.43
N ILE A 33 -6.58 12.41 8.04
CA ILE A 33 -6.60 11.56 6.85
C ILE A 33 -7.59 10.43 7.12
N VAL A 34 -8.45 10.16 6.13
CA VAL A 34 -9.40 9.05 6.22
C VAL A 34 -8.63 7.74 6.29
N GLU A 35 -8.89 6.92 7.32
CA GLU A 35 -8.16 5.67 7.58
C GLU A 35 -8.19 4.68 6.39
N THR A 36 -9.26 4.72 5.57
CA THR A 36 -9.34 3.94 4.34
C THR A 36 -8.35 4.38 3.25
N ARG A 37 -7.71 5.53 3.40
CA ARG A 37 -6.70 6.03 2.46
C ARG A 37 -5.28 5.85 2.97
N PHE A 38 -5.11 5.97 4.26
CA PHE A 38 -3.80 5.83 4.90
C PHE A 38 -3.99 5.52 6.39
N SER A 39 -3.37 4.46 6.87
CA SER A 39 -3.23 4.20 8.29
C SER A 39 -1.80 3.77 8.60
N ASP A 40 -1.34 4.11 9.79
CA ASP A 40 0.02 3.85 10.26
C ASP A 40 -0.06 3.50 11.73
N GLU A 41 0.31 2.29 12.08
CA GLU A 41 0.28 1.80 13.44
C GLU A 41 1.50 0.92 13.75
N ILE A 42 1.88 0.87 15.01
CA ILE A 42 2.89 -0.07 15.51
C ILE A 42 2.16 -1.18 16.27
N TYR A 43 2.38 -2.42 15.85
CA TYR A 43 1.83 -3.61 16.48
C TYR A 43 2.94 -4.57 16.88
N ASN A 44 3.11 -4.80 18.18
CA ASN A 44 4.15 -5.68 18.76
C ASN A 44 5.55 -5.44 18.15
N GLY A 45 5.94 -4.16 18.00
CA GLY A 45 7.25 -3.74 17.49
C GLY A 45 7.38 -3.71 15.97
N VAL A 46 6.39 -4.15 15.21
CA VAL A 46 6.37 -4.05 13.75
C VAL A 46 5.42 -2.93 13.32
N ARG A 47 5.88 -2.04 12.47
CA ARG A 47 5.04 -0.97 11.90
C ARG A 47 4.21 -1.54 10.74
N ILE A 48 2.90 -1.32 10.78
CA ILE A 48 1.97 -1.72 9.72
C ILE A 48 1.38 -0.46 9.09
N VAL A 49 1.63 -0.28 7.80
CA VAL A 49 1.13 0.86 7.02
C VAL A 49 0.17 0.36 5.97
N THR A 50 -1.07 0.87 5.96
CA THR A 50 -1.97 0.70 4.82
C THR A 50 -1.98 1.98 4.00
N HIS A 51 -1.80 1.87 2.70
CA HIS A 51 -1.75 3.02 1.80
C HIS A 51 -2.54 2.75 0.53
N LEU A 52 -3.50 3.61 0.23
CA LEU A 52 -4.25 3.56 -1.01
C LEU A 52 -3.33 3.89 -2.19
N ALA A 53 -2.95 2.88 -2.94
CA ALA A 53 -2.16 3.02 -4.16
C ALA A 53 -3.02 3.51 -5.33
N LYS A 54 -4.32 3.22 -5.31
CA LYS A 54 -5.31 3.60 -6.31
C LYS A 54 -4.98 3.03 -7.68
N GLY A 55 -5.30 1.76 -7.91
CA GLY A 55 -5.18 1.10 -9.21
C GLY A 55 -5.76 1.93 -10.36
N MET A 56 -5.37 1.61 -11.59
CA MET A 56 -5.67 2.39 -12.80
C MET A 56 -5.12 3.83 -12.80
N ASN A 57 -4.34 4.21 -11.77
CA ASN A 57 -3.66 5.50 -11.71
C ASN A 57 -2.15 5.30 -11.47
N PRO A 58 -1.34 5.23 -12.54
CA PRO A 58 0.08 4.95 -12.45
C PRO A 58 0.84 5.89 -11.52
N ILE A 59 0.49 7.18 -11.57
CA ILE A 59 1.16 8.20 -10.74
C ILE A 59 0.86 7.98 -9.24
N ALA A 60 -0.38 7.62 -8.89
CA ALA A 60 -0.74 7.37 -7.51
C ALA A 60 -0.07 6.09 -7.00
N CYS A 61 -0.05 5.01 -7.80
CA CYS A 61 0.65 3.77 -7.48
C CYS A 61 2.15 4.00 -7.30
N SER A 62 2.82 4.66 -8.27
CA SER A 62 4.24 4.98 -8.20
C SER A 62 4.59 5.77 -6.93
N ARG A 63 3.76 6.74 -6.55
CA ARG A 63 3.96 7.52 -5.32
C ARG A 63 3.81 6.67 -4.06
N ALA A 64 2.88 5.74 -4.03
CA ALA A 64 2.71 4.83 -2.91
C ALA A 64 3.92 3.89 -2.77
N PHE A 65 4.46 3.38 -3.89
CA PHE A 65 5.67 2.57 -3.92
C PHE A 65 6.91 3.37 -3.50
N ASP A 66 7.06 4.60 -4.01
CA ASP A 66 8.16 5.50 -3.65
C ASP A 66 8.11 5.89 -2.17
N TYR A 67 6.90 6.07 -1.62
CA TYR A 67 6.72 6.30 -0.19
C TYR A 67 7.23 5.10 0.63
N ALA A 68 6.78 3.89 0.31
CA ALA A 68 7.23 2.68 0.98
C ALA A 68 8.77 2.51 0.89
N ARG A 69 9.36 2.75 -0.30
CA ARG A 69 10.80 2.69 -0.51
C ARG A 69 11.58 3.65 0.39
N LYS A 70 11.11 4.90 0.53
CA LYS A 70 11.81 5.97 1.25
C LYS A 70 11.72 5.86 2.76
N GLU A 71 10.77 5.10 3.28
CA GLU A 71 10.66 4.91 4.73
C GLU A 71 11.87 4.14 5.27
N PRO A 72 12.30 4.40 6.51
CA PRO A 72 13.47 3.74 7.09
C PRO A 72 13.24 2.25 7.38
N GLY A 73 14.32 1.50 7.55
CA GLY A 73 14.31 0.10 7.95
C GLY A 73 14.03 -0.88 6.83
N ASN A 74 14.02 -2.17 7.17
CA ASN A 74 13.70 -3.26 6.26
C ASN A 74 12.19 -3.45 6.14
N LYS A 75 11.72 -3.66 4.92
CA LYS A 75 10.28 -3.65 4.62
C LYS A 75 9.83 -4.90 3.87
N ALA A 76 8.58 -5.28 4.10
CA ALA A 76 7.80 -6.10 3.19
C ALA A 76 6.69 -5.27 2.57
N ALA A 77 6.44 -5.43 1.29
CA ALA A 77 5.33 -4.79 0.58
C ALA A 77 4.30 -5.84 0.17
N ILE A 78 3.03 -5.62 0.52
CA ILE A 78 1.89 -6.43 0.06
C ILE A 78 1.12 -5.56 -0.92
N VAL A 79 1.08 -5.95 -2.19
CA VAL A 79 0.42 -5.22 -3.26
C VAL A 79 -0.83 -5.98 -3.66
N ILE A 80 -1.98 -5.38 -3.42
CA ILE A 80 -3.27 -5.95 -3.80
C ILE A 80 -3.66 -5.31 -5.12
N VAL A 81 -3.59 -6.11 -6.17
CA VAL A 81 -4.03 -5.73 -7.51
C VAL A 81 -5.36 -6.44 -7.76
N ASP A 82 -6.44 -5.68 -7.75
CA ASP A 82 -7.76 -6.21 -8.02
C ASP A 82 -8.37 -5.62 -9.29
N ASP A 83 -9.37 -6.33 -9.82
CA ASP A 83 -10.18 -5.94 -10.96
C ASP A 83 -11.68 -6.06 -10.66
N LEU A 84 -12.04 -6.00 -9.38
CA LEU A 84 -13.43 -6.18 -8.94
C LEU A 84 -14.40 -5.23 -9.65
N HIS A 85 -13.93 -4.04 -9.99
CA HIS A 85 -14.71 -3.06 -10.73
C HIS A 85 -14.90 -3.49 -12.18
N GLU A 86 -13.83 -3.92 -12.83
CA GLU A 86 -13.82 -4.31 -14.25
C GLU A 86 -14.43 -5.69 -14.47
N GLU A 87 -14.35 -6.60 -13.51
CA GLU A 87 -14.96 -7.91 -13.57
C GLU A 87 -16.48 -7.82 -13.84
N LYS A 88 -17.13 -6.80 -13.29
CA LYS A 88 -18.55 -6.51 -13.54
C LYS A 88 -18.84 -6.02 -14.96
N PHE A 89 -17.86 -5.45 -15.62
CA PHE A 89 -17.99 -4.84 -16.96
C PHE A 89 -17.33 -5.67 -18.06
N GLY A 90 -16.74 -6.81 -17.71
CA GLY A 90 -16.29 -7.83 -18.66
C GLY A 90 -14.93 -7.60 -19.30
N SER A 91 -14.20 -6.55 -18.97
CA SER A 91 -12.83 -6.33 -19.43
C SER A 91 -12.05 -5.43 -18.48
N GLU A 92 -10.77 -5.71 -18.35
CA GLU A 92 -9.84 -4.87 -17.60
C GLU A 92 -8.70 -4.39 -18.49
N ASN A 93 -8.39 -3.10 -18.37
CA ASN A 93 -7.22 -2.52 -19.00
C ASN A 93 -6.06 -2.50 -17.99
N THR A 94 -5.14 -3.46 -18.11
CA THR A 94 -3.95 -3.57 -17.24
C THR A 94 -2.76 -2.74 -17.70
N SER A 95 -2.87 -1.97 -18.80
CA SER A 95 -1.78 -1.18 -19.37
C SER A 95 -1.19 -0.17 -18.36
N TRP A 96 -2.00 0.35 -17.43
CA TRP A 96 -1.56 1.25 -16.37
C TRP A 96 -0.44 0.67 -15.49
N GLN A 97 -0.34 -0.66 -15.38
CA GLN A 97 0.73 -1.32 -14.63
C GLN A 97 2.10 -1.10 -15.29
N TYR A 98 2.15 -0.96 -16.60
CA TYR A 98 3.39 -0.70 -17.34
C TYR A 98 3.84 0.75 -17.26
N ASP A 99 2.90 1.67 -16.97
CA ASP A 99 3.16 3.08 -16.72
C ASP A 99 3.47 3.36 -15.23
N THR A 100 3.36 2.35 -14.37
CA THR A 100 3.65 2.44 -12.94
C THR A 100 5.10 2.06 -12.65
N ASP A 101 5.78 2.83 -11.80
CA ASP A 101 7.18 2.62 -11.42
C ASP A 101 7.31 1.47 -10.39
N TYR A 102 7.10 0.24 -10.82
CA TYR A 102 7.34 -0.96 -10.01
C TYR A 102 8.82 -1.12 -9.63
N GLU A 103 9.71 -0.43 -10.34
CA GLU A 103 11.14 -0.31 -10.07
C GLU A 103 11.43 0.20 -8.66
N PHE A 104 10.52 0.98 -8.05
CA PHE A 104 10.63 1.40 -6.66
C PHE A 104 10.53 0.24 -5.67
N LEU A 105 9.90 -0.86 -6.05
CA LEU A 105 9.83 -2.07 -5.24
C LEU A 105 11.10 -2.93 -5.33
N ASN A 106 12.02 -2.64 -6.25
CA ASN A 106 13.33 -3.25 -6.36
C ASN A 106 14.39 -2.52 -5.50
N ASP A 107 14.00 -1.98 -4.36
CA ASP A 107 14.90 -1.33 -3.44
C ASP A 107 15.55 -2.35 -2.48
N PRO A 108 16.84 -2.21 -2.12
CA PRO A 108 17.50 -3.12 -1.18
C PRO A 108 16.85 -3.21 0.20
N SER A 109 16.15 -2.17 0.64
CA SER A 109 15.40 -2.15 1.90
C SER A 109 14.08 -2.93 1.84
N ILE A 110 13.55 -3.20 0.64
CA ILE A 110 12.39 -4.04 0.44
C ILE A 110 12.85 -5.50 0.31
N LYS A 111 12.62 -6.28 1.36
CA LYS A 111 13.11 -7.66 1.47
C LYS A 111 12.17 -8.67 0.83
N GLN A 112 10.88 -8.35 0.78
CA GLN A 112 9.86 -9.21 0.20
C GLN A 112 8.76 -8.37 -0.43
N VAL A 113 8.25 -8.84 -1.57
CA VAL A 113 7.06 -8.30 -2.24
C VAL A 113 6.04 -9.42 -2.37
N ILE A 114 4.84 -9.21 -1.83
CA ILE A 114 3.72 -10.14 -1.91
C ILE A 114 2.71 -9.52 -2.87
N VAL A 115 2.30 -10.27 -3.88
CA VAL A 115 1.25 -9.84 -4.81
C VAL A 115 0.07 -10.81 -4.75
N ALA A 116 -1.13 -10.25 -4.66
CA ALA A 116 -2.36 -11.00 -4.53
C ALA A 116 -3.49 -10.33 -5.33
N GLY A 117 -4.63 -11.00 -5.37
CA GLY A 117 -5.81 -10.55 -6.11
C GLY A 117 -5.92 -11.16 -7.51
N PRO A 118 -6.99 -10.89 -8.25
CA PRO A 118 -7.28 -11.51 -9.55
C PRO A 118 -6.14 -11.39 -10.58
N ARG A 119 -5.41 -10.26 -10.56
CA ARG A 119 -4.32 -9.95 -11.50
C ARG A 119 -2.91 -10.21 -10.96
N TYR A 120 -2.78 -11.07 -9.97
CA TYR A 120 -1.50 -11.36 -9.30
C TYR A 120 -0.38 -11.82 -10.26
N LEU A 121 -0.72 -12.51 -11.36
CA LEU A 121 0.27 -12.94 -12.35
C LEU A 121 0.78 -11.77 -13.20
N ASP A 122 -0.09 -10.84 -13.59
CA ASP A 122 0.29 -9.63 -14.32
C ASP A 122 1.23 -8.78 -13.46
N ALA A 123 0.88 -8.58 -12.18
CA ALA A 123 1.74 -7.88 -11.21
C ALA A 123 3.08 -8.59 -11.01
N LYS A 124 3.10 -9.93 -10.95
CA LYS A 124 4.35 -10.71 -10.88
C LYS A 124 5.23 -10.46 -12.09
N VAL A 125 4.67 -10.53 -13.29
CA VAL A 125 5.42 -10.25 -14.54
C VAL A 125 6.01 -8.85 -14.48
N ARG A 126 5.20 -7.85 -14.08
CA ARG A 126 5.67 -6.47 -13.99
C ARG A 126 6.79 -6.28 -12.95
N LEU A 127 6.72 -6.96 -11.81
CA LEU A 127 7.79 -6.97 -10.80
C LEU A 127 9.10 -7.56 -11.36
N LEU A 128 9.01 -8.69 -12.08
CA LEU A 128 10.18 -9.30 -12.72
C LEU A 128 10.79 -8.37 -13.77
N MET A 129 9.98 -7.68 -14.56
CA MET A 129 10.44 -6.66 -15.51
C MET A 129 11.10 -5.47 -14.81
N ALA A 130 10.65 -5.11 -13.61
CA ALA A 130 11.25 -4.07 -12.76
C ALA A 130 12.57 -4.54 -12.09
N GLY A 131 13.00 -5.77 -12.34
CA GLY A 131 14.22 -6.33 -11.78
C GLY A 131 14.11 -6.87 -10.36
N VAL A 132 12.89 -6.98 -9.80
CA VAL A 132 12.70 -7.60 -8.48
C VAL A 132 13.06 -9.08 -8.57
N PRO A 133 14.01 -9.60 -7.74
CA PRO A 133 14.39 -10.98 -7.76
C PRO A 133 13.22 -11.93 -7.45
N ASN A 134 13.07 -13.00 -8.22
CA ASN A 134 11.93 -13.91 -8.08
C ASN A 134 11.81 -14.52 -6.68
N GLU A 135 12.92 -14.74 -6.01
CA GLU A 135 12.96 -15.24 -4.62
C GLU A 135 12.42 -14.28 -3.58
N LYS A 136 12.30 -13.00 -3.92
CA LYS A 136 11.65 -11.98 -3.07
C LYS A 136 10.14 -11.91 -3.31
N ILE A 137 9.61 -12.55 -4.34
CA ILE A 137 8.22 -12.42 -4.76
C ILE A 137 7.40 -13.61 -4.25
N VAL A 138 6.40 -13.33 -3.41
CA VAL A 138 5.31 -14.26 -3.10
C VAL A 138 4.12 -13.89 -3.96
N CYS A 139 3.49 -14.87 -4.60
CA CYS A 139 2.49 -14.62 -5.61
C CYS A 139 1.37 -15.67 -5.50
N LYS A 140 0.18 -15.26 -5.10
CA LYS A 140 -1.02 -16.09 -4.97
C LYS A 140 -2.27 -15.29 -5.33
N LYS A 141 -3.31 -15.98 -5.82
CA LYS A 141 -4.58 -15.34 -6.13
C LYS A 141 -5.31 -14.91 -4.85
N ASP A 142 -5.37 -15.80 -3.86
CA ASP A 142 -6.00 -15.51 -2.56
C ASP A 142 -5.05 -14.66 -1.71
N GLU A 143 -5.56 -13.54 -1.20
CA GLU A 143 -4.81 -12.54 -0.47
C GLU A 143 -4.32 -13.05 0.90
N ILE A 144 -5.14 -13.87 1.56
CA ILE A 144 -4.78 -14.44 2.86
C ILE A 144 -3.73 -15.54 2.69
N GLU A 145 -3.90 -16.40 1.66
CA GLU A 145 -2.89 -17.40 1.32
C GLU A 145 -1.55 -16.75 0.95
N ALA A 146 -1.59 -15.66 0.18
CA ALA A 146 -0.40 -14.88 -0.15
C ALA A 146 0.26 -14.29 1.10
N THR A 147 -0.55 -13.72 1.99
CA THR A 147 -0.06 -13.09 3.24
C THR A 147 0.58 -14.12 4.18
N GLN A 148 0.13 -15.38 4.20
CA GLN A 148 0.79 -16.45 4.96
C GLN A 148 2.23 -16.71 4.52
N GLY A 149 2.60 -16.34 3.30
CA GLY A 149 3.97 -16.36 2.80
C GLY A 149 4.86 -15.24 3.31
N LEU A 150 4.35 -14.33 4.17
CA LEU A 150 5.13 -13.23 4.73
C LEU A 150 6.19 -13.74 5.71
N ASN A 151 7.45 -13.47 5.38
CA ASN A 151 8.57 -13.73 6.27
C ASN A 151 8.92 -12.46 7.05
N LEU A 152 8.61 -12.47 8.34
CA LEU A 152 8.86 -11.32 9.23
C LEU A 152 10.30 -11.24 9.75
N ASN A 153 11.20 -12.14 9.35
CA ASN A 153 12.59 -12.08 9.81
C ASN A 153 13.27 -10.83 9.26
N ASN A 154 13.81 -10.04 10.17
CA ASN A 154 14.50 -8.80 9.84
C ASN A 154 13.62 -7.79 9.06
N ILE A 155 12.32 -7.74 9.39
CA ILE A 155 11.35 -6.79 8.87
C ILE A 155 10.94 -5.82 9.98
N ASP A 156 11.13 -4.54 9.72
CA ASP A 156 10.74 -3.45 10.62
C ASP A 156 9.33 -2.94 10.32
N SER A 157 8.93 -3.01 9.04
CA SER A 157 7.61 -2.54 8.62
C SER A 157 6.99 -3.35 7.47
N VAL A 158 5.66 -3.44 7.49
CA VAL A 158 4.85 -4.06 6.44
C VAL A 158 3.96 -3.00 5.81
N PHE A 159 4.09 -2.81 4.50
CA PHE A 159 3.27 -1.90 3.71
C PHE A 159 2.21 -2.67 2.95
N ILE A 160 0.94 -2.39 3.21
CA ILE A 160 -0.20 -2.93 2.48
C ILE A 160 -0.66 -1.86 1.51
N LEU A 161 -0.36 -2.06 0.22
CA LEU A 161 -0.62 -1.14 -0.88
C LEU A 161 -1.85 -1.64 -1.62
N HIS A 162 -2.98 -0.96 -1.44
CA HIS A 162 -4.28 -1.47 -1.85
C HIS A 162 -5.01 -0.55 -2.83
N ASP A 163 -6.01 -1.09 -3.50
CA ASP A 163 -6.91 -0.33 -4.35
C ASP A 163 -8.12 0.21 -3.56
N LEU A 164 -8.90 1.04 -4.25
CA LEU A 164 -10.11 1.65 -3.71
C LEU A 164 -11.20 0.61 -3.39
N TYR A 165 -11.25 -0.47 -4.15
CA TYR A 165 -12.29 -1.50 -4.04
C TYR A 165 -11.89 -2.67 -3.12
N SER A 166 -10.64 -2.75 -2.67
CA SER A 166 -10.09 -3.80 -1.80
C SER A 166 -9.99 -3.40 -0.33
N ILE A 167 -10.94 -2.62 0.19
CA ILE A 167 -10.93 -2.13 1.58
C ILE A 167 -11.14 -3.27 2.57
N GLU A 168 -12.06 -4.19 2.28
CA GLU A 168 -12.35 -5.33 3.16
C GLU A 168 -11.21 -6.34 3.15
N GLU A 169 -10.69 -6.64 1.97
CA GLU A 169 -9.49 -7.47 1.77
C GLU A 169 -8.30 -6.89 2.53
N THR A 170 -8.11 -5.56 2.47
CA THR A 170 -7.06 -4.84 3.20
C THR A 170 -7.17 -5.04 4.71
N LYS A 171 -8.39 -4.99 5.28
CA LYS A 171 -8.61 -5.25 6.70
C LYS A 171 -8.27 -6.70 7.07
N ASN A 172 -8.68 -7.65 6.24
CA ASN A 172 -8.42 -9.06 6.44
C ASN A 172 -6.93 -9.36 6.39
N ILE A 173 -6.20 -8.81 5.41
CA ILE A 173 -4.73 -8.88 5.31
C ILE A 173 -4.06 -8.27 6.54
N LYS A 174 -4.49 -7.08 6.96
CA LYS A 174 -3.96 -6.43 8.16
C LYS A 174 -4.10 -7.30 9.40
N ASN A 175 -5.24 -7.96 9.57
CA ASN A 175 -5.48 -8.89 10.66
C ASN A 175 -4.60 -10.15 10.54
N ALA A 176 -4.41 -10.69 9.33
CA ALA A 176 -3.52 -11.82 9.08
C ALA A 176 -2.06 -11.48 9.39
N VAL A 177 -1.60 -10.28 9.02
CA VAL A 177 -0.26 -9.78 9.38
C VAL A 177 -0.09 -9.71 10.90
N LYS A 178 -1.08 -9.18 11.64
CA LYS A 178 -1.04 -9.14 13.11
C LYS A 178 -0.94 -10.54 13.72
N GLN A 179 -1.70 -11.51 13.21
CA GLN A 179 -1.62 -12.90 13.67
C GLN A 179 -0.24 -13.53 13.41
N LEU A 180 0.42 -13.20 12.30
CA LEU A 180 1.79 -13.67 12.01
C LEU A 180 2.81 -13.05 12.96
N ILE A 181 2.63 -11.78 13.30
CA ILE A 181 3.50 -11.09 14.29
C ILE A 181 3.34 -11.74 15.67
N ASP A 182 2.09 -12.05 16.10
CA ASP A 182 1.83 -12.70 17.38
C ASP A 182 2.45 -14.11 17.44
N LYS A 183 2.33 -14.90 16.39
CA LYS A 183 2.95 -16.24 16.29
C LYS A 183 4.45 -16.15 16.45
N LYS A 184 5.10 -15.22 15.73
CA LYS A 184 6.55 -15.04 15.82
C LYS A 184 6.99 -14.63 17.24
N GLY A 185 6.22 -13.77 17.90
CA GLY A 185 6.49 -13.35 19.29
C GLY A 185 6.46 -14.54 20.26
N ASN A 186 5.49 -15.45 20.09
CA ASN A 186 5.37 -16.65 20.94
C ASN A 186 6.53 -17.63 20.72
N GLU A 187 6.93 -17.88 19.48
CA GLU A 187 8.07 -18.74 19.15
C GLU A 187 9.40 -18.21 19.71
N SER A 188 9.55 -16.89 19.81
CA SER A 188 10.73 -16.24 20.38
C SER A 188 10.80 -16.31 21.90
N ASN A 189 9.67 -16.52 22.57
CA ASN A 189 9.59 -16.64 24.04
C ASN A 189 9.72 -18.09 24.55
N GLU A 190 9.63 -19.09 23.67
CA GLU A 190 9.77 -20.51 24.00
C GLU A 190 11.21 -21.05 23.81
N ASN A 191 12.11 -20.24 23.26
CA ASN A 191 13.54 -20.55 23.07
C ASN A 191 14.41 -19.70 24.01
#